data_b86e193a6863cc53e77384d2f38807ef
#
_entry.id   b86e193a6863cc53e77384d2f38807ef
#
_cell.length_a   1.000
_cell.length_b   1.000
_cell.length_c   1.000
_cell.angle_alpha   90.00
_cell.angle_beta   90.00
_cell.angle_gamma   90.00
#
_symmetry.space_group_name_H-M   'P 1'
#
loop_
_entity.id
_entity.type
_entity.pdbx_description
1 polymer ?
#
loop_
_entity_poly.entity_id
_entity_poly.type
_entity_poly.pdbx_seq_one_letter_code
_entity_poly.pdbx_strand_id
1 'polypeptide(L)'
;MDDALFMLGGWERFASRGQRLLVKPNMLSDRPPEAGVTTHPTVVEAVVQRLIDAGAQVAIGDSPSNAHRGVQRHWEVTGYKKVATKFQVDLVSFEGQTSVRKSVQDREYFVAQPVINNEGVINLPRLKTHNLTILTGAVKNMFGILPGFRKSDLHRKFPKPEAFSRAVVDVFEIKPPVLSIMDGVIAMDGNGPGNGRLRKAGLILASADAVALDAVAGVVMGLAPNQVHTTRLAGKRGLGNADLDRIELRGMAWEEIPIRDFRLPDSNVVNRVPEGLSRLLATLVWIQPRIDANSCTRCGKCVEACPVKCISMTRTSAVIDKDECIQCYCCSEVCPDNAVVMDRSLLARMMIR
;
A
#
# COMPACT_ATOMS: atom_id res chain seq x y z
N MET A 1 -14.16 -11.05 -11.36
CA MET A 1 -13.92 -9.61 -11.58
C MET A 1 -15.00 -9.00 -12.46
N ASP A 2 -15.35 -9.60 -13.58
CA ASP A 2 -16.42 -9.08 -14.45
C ASP A 2 -17.77 -8.97 -13.71
N ASP A 3 -18.13 -9.94 -12.88
CA ASP A 3 -19.32 -9.87 -12.04
C ASP A 3 -19.30 -8.65 -11.11
N ALA A 4 -18.15 -8.36 -10.48
CA ALA A 4 -18.02 -7.20 -9.61
C ALA A 4 -18.18 -5.89 -10.39
N LEU A 5 -17.62 -5.80 -11.60
CA LEU A 5 -17.75 -4.62 -12.45
C LEU A 5 -19.17 -4.50 -13.04
N PHE A 6 -19.81 -5.62 -13.39
CA PHE A 6 -21.22 -5.63 -13.82
C PHE A 6 -22.13 -5.02 -12.74
N MET A 7 -21.91 -5.40 -11.47
CA MET A 7 -22.67 -4.83 -10.34
C MET A 7 -22.41 -3.33 -10.11
N LEU A 8 -21.29 -2.80 -10.61
CA LEU A 8 -20.96 -1.37 -10.58
C LEU A 8 -21.47 -0.60 -11.83
N GLY A 9 -22.14 -1.25 -12.76
CA GLY A 9 -22.68 -0.64 -13.98
C GLY A 9 -21.82 -0.87 -15.23
N GLY A 10 -20.92 -1.86 -15.21
CA GLY A 10 -20.08 -2.25 -16.35
C GLY A 10 -18.80 -1.43 -16.51
N TRP A 11 -17.94 -1.89 -17.40
CA TRP A 11 -16.64 -1.25 -17.71
C TRP A 11 -16.84 0.10 -18.42
N GLU A 12 -17.89 0.27 -19.19
CA GLU A 12 -18.24 1.46 -19.96
C GLU A 12 -18.49 2.68 -19.06
N ARG A 13 -18.78 2.45 -17.79
CA ARG A 13 -18.87 3.52 -16.78
C ARG A 13 -17.51 4.14 -16.45
N PHE A 14 -16.42 3.39 -16.59
CA PHE A 14 -15.08 3.76 -16.14
C PHE A 14 -14.09 3.96 -17.28
N ALA A 15 -14.42 3.51 -18.48
CA ALA A 15 -13.57 3.62 -19.65
C ALA A 15 -14.41 3.95 -20.89
N SER A 16 -13.88 4.86 -21.71
CA SER A 16 -14.47 5.23 -22.99
C SER A 16 -13.41 5.23 -24.11
N ARG A 17 -13.88 5.17 -25.36
CA ARG A 17 -13.01 5.12 -26.54
C ARG A 17 -12.10 6.35 -26.60
N GLY A 18 -10.81 6.09 -26.73
CA GLY A 18 -9.77 7.12 -26.83
C GLY A 18 -9.35 7.73 -25.50
N GLN A 19 -10.03 7.44 -24.40
CA GLN A 19 -9.70 7.95 -23.07
C GLN A 19 -8.34 7.41 -22.60
N ARG A 20 -7.47 8.26 -22.09
CA ARG A 20 -6.16 7.89 -21.57
C ARG A 20 -6.28 7.48 -20.10
N LEU A 21 -6.06 6.21 -19.81
CA LEU A 21 -6.16 5.64 -18.49
C LEU A 21 -4.83 5.06 -18.00
N LEU A 22 -4.47 5.40 -16.79
CA LEU A 22 -3.30 4.85 -16.09
C LEU A 22 -3.73 3.71 -15.17
N VAL A 23 -3.34 2.49 -15.48
CA VAL A 23 -3.47 1.34 -14.58
C VAL A 23 -2.33 1.41 -13.58
N LYS A 24 -2.66 1.62 -12.30
CA LYS A 24 -1.70 1.72 -11.21
C LYS A 24 -1.80 0.51 -10.28
N PRO A 25 -0.97 -0.54 -10.49
CA PRO A 25 -0.89 -1.65 -9.54
C PRO A 25 -0.25 -1.20 -8.22
N ASN A 26 -0.22 -2.08 -7.25
CA ASN A 26 0.68 -2.00 -6.11
C ASN A 26 1.98 -2.73 -6.47
N MET A 27 3.06 -1.99 -6.74
CA MET A 27 4.38 -2.53 -7.06
C MET A 27 5.40 -2.11 -5.99
N LEU A 28 5.29 -2.69 -4.79
CA LEU A 28 6.12 -2.30 -3.66
C LEU A 28 7.62 -2.57 -3.89
N SER A 29 7.95 -3.73 -4.45
CA SER A 29 9.34 -4.18 -4.61
C SER A 29 9.48 -5.19 -5.76
N ASP A 30 10.73 -5.51 -6.11
CA ASP A 30 11.14 -6.48 -7.11
C ASP A 30 11.00 -7.94 -6.62
N ARG A 31 9.81 -8.30 -6.11
CA ARG A 31 9.48 -9.67 -5.67
C ARG A 31 8.54 -10.35 -6.67
N PRO A 32 8.66 -11.67 -6.85
CA PRO A 32 7.79 -12.40 -7.76
C PRO A 32 6.33 -12.41 -7.25
N PRO A 33 5.35 -12.65 -8.13
CA PRO A 33 3.92 -12.61 -7.76
C PRO A 33 3.55 -13.52 -6.60
N GLU A 34 4.20 -14.67 -6.48
CA GLU A 34 3.99 -15.69 -5.44
C GLU A 34 4.35 -15.17 -4.03
N ALA A 35 5.21 -14.16 -3.94
CA ALA A 35 5.53 -13.51 -2.68
C ALA A 35 4.35 -12.69 -2.09
N GLY A 36 3.29 -12.46 -2.88
CA GLY A 36 2.07 -11.78 -2.44
C GLY A 36 2.27 -10.32 -2.03
N VAL A 37 3.38 -9.71 -2.43
CA VAL A 37 3.75 -8.34 -2.05
C VAL A 37 3.16 -7.31 -3.01
N THR A 38 3.04 -7.67 -4.29
CA THR A 38 2.54 -6.82 -5.38
C THR A 38 1.17 -7.30 -5.87
N THR A 39 0.43 -6.47 -6.57
CA THR A 39 -0.78 -6.90 -7.28
C THR A 39 -0.43 -8.01 -8.25
N HIS A 40 -1.20 -9.09 -8.27
CA HIS A 40 -0.88 -10.23 -9.14
C HIS A 40 -1.00 -9.83 -10.62
N PRO A 41 -0.04 -10.19 -11.48
CA PRO A 41 -0.06 -9.79 -12.90
C PRO A 41 -1.31 -10.24 -13.64
N THR A 42 -1.93 -11.36 -13.28
CA THR A 42 -3.21 -11.80 -13.86
C THR A 42 -4.36 -10.80 -13.59
N VAL A 43 -4.36 -10.12 -12.44
CA VAL A 43 -5.35 -9.07 -12.15
C VAL A 43 -5.09 -7.85 -13.04
N VAL A 44 -3.81 -7.46 -13.18
CA VAL A 44 -3.41 -6.35 -14.07
C VAL A 44 -3.78 -6.69 -15.52
N GLU A 45 -3.49 -7.91 -15.96
CA GLU A 45 -3.80 -8.42 -17.30
C GLU A 45 -5.29 -8.34 -17.60
N ALA A 46 -6.13 -8.86 -16.70
CA ALA A 46 -7.57 -8.86 -16.88
C ALA A 46 -8.15 -7.44 -16.96
N VAL A 47 -7.63 -6.49 -16.15
CA VAL A 47 -8.05 -5.09 -16.19
C VAL A 47 -7.62 -4.42 -17.49
N VAL A 48 -6.36 -4.58 -17.89
CA VAL A 48 -5.83 -4.02 -19.14
C VAL A 48 -6.63 -4.48 -20.33
N GLN A 49 -6.93 -5.80 -20.42
CA GLN A 49 -7.76 -6.35 -21.50
C GLN A 49 -9.12 -5.63 -21.59
N ARG A 50 -9.83 -5.49 -20.48
CA ARG A 50 -11.18 -4.88 -20.47
C ARG A 50 -11.17 -3.40 -20.82
N LEU A 51 -10.14 -2.66 -20.39
CA LEU A 51 -9.98 -1.27 -20.76
C LEU A 51 -9.69 -1.08 -22.26
N ILE A 52 -8.89 -1.98 -22.84
CA ILE A 52 -8.64 -2.01 -24.29
C ILE A 52 -9.92 -2.40 -25.05
N ASP A 53 -10.67 -3.39 -24.58
CA ASP A 53 -11.96 -3.78 -25.18
C ASP A 53 -12.96 -2.63 -25.20
N ALA A 54 -12.94 -1.75 -24.18
CA ALA A 54 -13.71 -0.51 -24.13
C ALA A 54 -13.13 0.62 -25.02
N GLY A 55 -12.00 0.37 -25.69
CA GLY A 55 -11.35 1.30 -26.60
C GLY A 55 -10.48 2.37 -25.94
N ALA A 56 -10.15 2.25 -24.64
CA ALA A 56 -9.28 3.18 -23.95
C ALA A 56 -7.80 3.02 -24.35
N GLN A 57 -7.04 4.10 -24.23
CA GLN A 57 -5.59 4.10 -24.33
C GLN A 57 -5.02 3.83 -22.92
N VAL A 58 -4.30 2.73 -22.77
CA VAL A 58 -3.88 2.23 -21.46
C VAL A 58 -2.37 2.33 -21.30
N ALA A 59 -1.92 2.80 -20.15
CA ALA A 59 -0.54 2.65 -19.68
C ALA A 59 -0.52 2.01 -18.30
N ILE A 60 0.55 1.29 -17.96
CA ILE A 60 0.76 0.70 -16.64
C ILE A 60 1.89 1.47 -15.94
N GLY A 61 1.68 1.96 -14.72
CA GLY A 61 2.70 2.74 -14.02
C GLY A 61 2.63 2.66 -12.50
N ASP A 62 3.80 2.70 -11.84
CA ASP A 62 3.96 2.84 -10.39
C ASP A 62 5.37 3.34 -10.04
N SER A 63 5.57 3.69 -8.76
CA SER A 63 6.85 4.01 -8.14
C SER A 63 7.12 3.07 -6.96
N PRO A 64 7.98 2.05 -7.12
CA PRO A 64 8.33 1.13 -6.05
C PRO A 64 9.20 1.77 -4.96
N SER A 65 9.34 1.10 -3.81
CA SER A 65 10.06 1.65 -2.65
C SER A 65 11.58 1.73 -2.85
N ASN A 66 12.15 0.96 -3.76
CA ASN A 66 13.59 0.81 -3.96
C ASN A 66 14.03 0.98 -5.44
N ALA A 67 13.36 1.89 -6.15
CA ALA A 67 13.61 2.12 -7.58
C ALA A 67 14.86 2.96 -7.90
N HIS A 68 15.67 3.33 -6.93
CA HIS A 68 16.88 4.13 -7.14
C HIS A 68 17.92 3.46 -8.08
N ARG A 69 17.84 2.14 -8.27
CA ARG A 69 18.62 1.37 -9.26
C ARG A 69 17.90 1.14 -10.58
N GLY A 70 16.80 1.87 -10.80
CA GLY A 70 15.92 1.71 -11.95
C GLY A 70 14.76 0.74 -11.70
N VAL A 71 13.73 0.80 -12.56
CA VAL A 71 12.48 0.03 -12.39
C VAL A 71 12.40 -1.19 -13.30
N GLN A 72 13.37 -1.41 -14.21
CA GLN A 72 13.30 -2.50 -15.20
C GLN A 72 13.15 -3.88 -14.55
N ARG A 73 13.97 -4.15 -13.54
CA ARG A 73 13.90 -5.39 -12.78
C ARG A 73 12.53 -5.59 -12.11
N HIS A 74 11.90 -4.50 -11.63
CA HIS A 74 10.56 -4.56 -11.04
C HIS A 74 9.52 -5.03 -12.07
N TRP A 75 9.52 -4.44 -13.28
CA TRP A 75 8.62 -4.82 -14.36
C TRP A 75 8.78 -6.28 -14.77
N GLU A 76 10.03 -6.78 -14.82
CA GLU A 76 10.34 -8.15 -15.20
C GLU A 76 9.89 -9.15 -14.13
N VAL A 77 10.32 -8.94 -12.89
CA VAL A 77 10.08 -9.89 -11.79
C VAL A 77 8.61 -9.95 -11.37
N THR A 78 7.90 -8.82 -11.40
CA THR A 78 6.45 -8.79 -11.10
C THR A 78 5.58 -9.34 -12.23
N GLY A 79 6.15 -9.56 -13.42
CA GLY A 79 5.43 -10.04 -14.60
C GLY A 79 4.70 -8.95 -15.39
N TYR A 80 4.75 -7.66 -14.97
CA TYR A 80 4.05 -6.58 -15.66
C TYR A 80 4.62 -6.30 -17.06
N LYS A 81 5.92 -6.56 -17.29
CA LYS A 81 6.53 -6.49 -18.62
C LYS A 81 5.86 -7.46 -19.59
N LYS A 82 5.54 -8.69 -19.16
CA LYS A 82 4.84 -9.67 -19.98
C LYS A 82 3.44 -9.18 -20.35
N VAL A 83 2.71 -8.60 -19.38
CA VAL A 83 1.38 -8.00 -19.63
C VAL A 83 1.48 -6.87 -20.63
N ALA A 84 2.39 -5.93 -20.43
CA ALA A 84 2.58 -4.79 -21.32
C ALA A 84 2.95 -5.22 -22.75
N THR A 85 3.84 -6.19 -22.91
CA THR A 85 4.22 -6.74 -24.21
C THR A 85 3.03 -7.43 -24.90
N LYS A 86 2.23 -8.22 -24.15
CA LYS A 86 1.06 -8.93 -24.69
C LYS A 86 0.03 -7.98 -25.29
N PHE A 87 -0.23 -6.87 -24.64
CA PHE A 87 -1.26 -5.90 -25.04
C PHE A 87 -0.71 -4.67 -25.77
N GLN A 88 0.60 -4.59 -25.99
CA GLN A 88 1.28 -3.46 -26.61
C GLN A 88 0.97 -2.13 -25.91
N VAL A 89 0.93 -2.15 -24.55
CA VAL A 89 0.73 -0.97 -23.73
C VAL A 89 2.03 -0.50 -23.06
N ASP A 90 2.12 0.80 -22.77
CA ASP A 90 3.31 1.39 -22.20
C ASP A 90 3.50 1.03 -20.72
N LEU A 91 4.75 0.73 -20.35
CA LEU A 91 5.20 0.72 -18.95
C LEU A 91 5.80 2.08 -18.60
N VAL A 92 5.12 2.82 -17.74
CA VAL A 92 5.50 4.17 -17.37
C VAL A 92 6.14 4.20 -15.99
N SER A 93 7.45 4.43 -15.96
CA SER A 93 8.14 4.68 -14.70
C SER A 93 7.77 6.05 -14.15
N PHE A 94 7.49 6.12 -12.85
CA PHE A 94 7.34 7.41 -12.17
C PHE A 94 8.69 7.96 -11.69
N GLU A 95 9.74 7.13 -11.73
CA GLU A 95 11.11 7.51 -11.40
C GLU A 95 11.78 8.24 -12.57
N GLY A 96 12.56 9.28 -12.28
CA GLY A 96 13.29 10.03 -13.31
C GLY A 96 12.43 10.89 -14.23
N GLN A 97 11.12 10.92 -14.04
CA GLN A 97 10.18 11.76 -14.77
C GLN A 97 10.07 13.15 -14.14
N THR A 98 9.61 14.12 -14.94
CA THR A 98 9.22 15.42 -14.41
C THR A 98 8.12 15.26 -13.37
N SER A 99 8.23 16.01 -12.28
CA SER A 99 7.23 16.03 -11.22
C SER A 99 6.43 17.32 -11.24
N VAL A 100 5.13 17.23 -11.04
CA VAL A 100 4.23 18.38 -10.91
C VAL A 100 4.08 18.71 -9.42
N ARG A 101 4.33 19.97 -9.07
CA ARG A 101 4.05 20.48 -7.73
C ARG A 101 2.54 20.63 -7.54
N LYS A 102 2.01 20.10 -6.45
CA LYS A 102 0.62 20.21 -6.01
C LYS A 102 0.58 20.61 -4.54
N SER A 103 -0.33 21.50 -4.21
CA SER A 103 -0.55 21.92 -2.81
C SER A 103 -1.87 21.33 -2.31
N VAL A 104 -1.84 20.74 -1.12
CA VAL A 104 -3.01 20.22 -0.42
C VAL A 104 -2.92 20.67 1.02
N GLN A 105 -3.97 21.30 1.50
CA GLN A 105 -3.94 22.01 2.79
C GLN A 105 -2.76 23.00 2.81
N ASP A 106 -1.88 22.89 3.79
CA ASP A 106 -0.68 23.72 4.01
C ASP A 106 0.62 23.04 3.50
N ARG A 107 0.52 21.95 2.72
CA ARG A 107 1.67 21.12 2.33
C ARG A 107 1.83 21.04 0.82
N GLU A 108 3.07 20.94 0.40
CA GLU A 108 3.44 20.74 -1.00
C GLU A 108 3.89 19.31 -1.27
N TYR A 109 3.41 18.77 -2.38
CA TYR A 109 3.74 17.43 -2.88
C TYR A 109 4.19 17.50 -4.32
N PHE A 110 5.04 16.57 -4.71
CA PHE A 110 5.52 16.45 -6.09
C PHE A 110 5.07 15.11 -6.65
N VAL A 111 4.13 15.17 -7.56
CA VAL A 111 3.49 13.99 -8.18
C VAL A 111 4.11 13.72 -9.52
N ALA A 112 4.28 12.46 -9.89
CA ALA A 112 4.80 12.07 -11.19
C ALA A 112 3.92 12.61 -12.32
N GLN A 113 4.55 13.26 -13.30
CA GLN A 113 3.86 13.85 -14.46
C GLN A 113 2.91 12.87 -15.17
N PRO A 114 3.26 11.59 -15.39
CA PRO A 114 2.36 10.64 -16.03
C PRO A 114 1.03 10.46 -15.33
N VAL A 115 0.97 10.58 -13.99
CA VAL A 115 -0.29 10.50 -13.23
C VAL A 115 -1.22 11.66 -13.56
N ILE A 116 -0.64 12.84 -13.76
CA ILE A 116 -1.41 14.07 -14.07
C ILE A 116 -1.84 14.08 -15.53
N ASN A 117 -1.02 13.56 -16.44
CA ASN A 117 -1.29 13.55 -17.87
C ASN A 117 -2.39 12.58 -18.30
N ASN A 118 -2.70 11.56 -17.49
CA ASN A 118 -3.79 10.64 -17.76
C ASN A 118 -5.12 11.19 -17.21
N GLU A 119 -6.21 10.95 -17.92
CA GLU A 119 -7.55 11.45 -17.59
C GLU A 119 -8.10 10.74 -16.33
N GLY A 120 -7.83 9.43 -16.21
CA GLY A 120 -8.22 8.63 -15.05
C GLY A 120 -7.12 7.68 -14.57
N VAL A 121 -7.20 7.30 -13.29
CA VAL A 121 -6.37 6.27 -12.69
C VAL A 121 -7.26 5.08 -12.31
N ILE A 122 -6.94 3.91 -12.84
CA ILE A 122 -7.49 2.63 -12.39
C ILE A 122 -6.51 2.06 -11.35
N ASN A 123 -6.93 2.09 -10.11
CA ASN A 123 -6.09 1.76 -8.97
C ASN A 123 -6.24 0.27 -8.60
N LEU A 124 -5.16 -0.48 -8.60
CA LEU A 124 -5.16 -1.90 -8.30
C LEU A 124 -4.38 -2.19 -7.01
N PRO A 125 -4.94 -1.87 -5.83
CA PRO A 125 -4.31 -2.18 -4.55
C PRO A 125 -4.30 -3.69 -4.30
N ARG A 126 -3.42 -4.11 -3.38
CA ARG A 126 -3.42 -5.45 -2.83
C ARG A 126 -3.93 -5.45 -1.40
N LEU A 127 -4.76 -6.43 -1.04
CA LEU A 127 -5.23 -6.59 0.35
C LEU A 127 -4.09 -7.07 1.23
N LYS A 128 -3.50 -6.16 2.00
CA LYS A 128 -2.39 -6.49 2.91
C LYS A 128 -2.30 -5.53 4.09
N THR A 129 -1.81 -6.06 5.20
CA THR A 129 -1.46 -5.27 6.38
C THR A 129 -0.28 -4.34 6.12
N HIS A 130 -0.12 -3.36 7.00
CA HIS A 130 0.99 -2.42 6.98
C HIS A 130 1.35 -1.99 8.40
N ASN A 131 2.63 -2.10 8.78
CA ASN A 131 3.08 -1.78 10.12
C ASN A 131 2.77 -0.34 10.57
N LEU A 132 2.76 0.64 9.66
CA LEU A 132 2.51 2.04 10.02
C LEU A 132 1.04 2.48 9.85
N THR A 133 0.34 2.01 8.81
CA THR A 133 -1.05 2.43 8.48
C THR A 133 -2.10 1.35 8.70
N ILE A 134 -1.73 0.20 9.24
CA ILE A 134 -2.55 -1.00 9.48
C ILE A 134 -2.96 -1.68 8.17
N LEU A 135 -3.56 -0.96 7.24
CA LEU A 135 -3.98 -1.40 5.91
C LEU A 135 -3.17 -0.67 4.83
N THR A 136 -2.74 -1.38 3.80
CA THR A 136 -2.21 -0.77 2.58
C THR A 136 -3.35 -0.14 1.79
N GLY A 137 -4.36 -0.86 1.39
CA GLY A 137 -5.61 -0.36 0.83
C GLY A 137 -5.48 0.47 -0.45
N ALA A 138 -6.64 0.99 -0.89
CA ALA A 138 -6.75 1.81 -2.10
C ALA A 138 -6.23 3.24 -1.89
N VAL A 139 -6.57 3.85 -0.74
CA VAL A 139 -6.10 5.20 -0.40
C VAL A 139 -4.58 5.24 -0.32
N LYS A 140 -3.97 4.30 0.42
CA LYS A 140 -2.51 4.28 0.54
C LYS A 140 -1.82 3.82 -0.74
N ASN A 141 -2.45 3.03 -1.60
CA ASN A 141 -1.83 2.66 -2.87
C ASN A 141 -1.54 3.89 -3.75
N MET A 142 -2.36 4.93 -3.64
CA MET A 142 -2.13 6.22 -4.33
C MET A 142 -0.89 6.97 -3.81
N PHE A 143 -0.34 6.63 -2.65
CA PHE A 143 0.94 7.18 -2.18
C PHE A 143 2.10 6.87 -3.15
N GLY A 144 1.99 5.80 -3.95
CA GLY A 144 2.91 5.44 -5.01
C GLY A 144 2.92 6.41 -6.22
N ILE A 145 2.08 7.46 -6.26
CA ILE A 145 2.17 8.51 -7.29
C ILE A 145 3.32 9.49 -7.03
N LEU A 146 3.92 9.44 -5.85
CA LEU A 146 5.12 10.20 -5.50
C LEU A 146 6.36 9.46 -5.98
N PRO A 147 7.22 10.09 -6.82
CA PRO A 147 8.43 9.45 -7.31
C PRO A 147 9.56 9.44 -6.27
N GLY A 148 10.41 8.42 -6.34
CA GLY A 148 11.71 8.35 -5.68
C GLY A 148 11.67 8.43 -4.15
N PHE A 149 12.68 9.07 -3.61
CA PHE A 149 12.91 9.25 -2.18
C PHE A 149 11.88 10.14 -1.48
N ARG A 150 10.96 10.79 -2.21
CA ARG A 150 9.91 11.63 -1.61
C ARG A 150 9.02 10.85 -0.64
N LYS A 151 8.79 9.55 -0.91
CA LYS A 151 8.05 8.67 -0.01
C LYS A 151 8.77 8.45 1.32
N SER A 152 10.07 8.14 1.27
CA SER A 152 10.89 7.95 2.49
C SER A 152 11.10 9.25 3.26
N ASP A 153 11.18 10.40 2.57
CA ASP A 153 11.23 11.71 3.22
C ASP A 153 9.94 12.03 4.01
N LEU A 154 8.77 11.64 3.49
CA LEU A 154 7.51 11.77 4.24
C LEU A 154 7.46 10.84 5.47
N HIS A 155 8.02 9.63 5.39
CA HIS A 155 8.20 8.78 6.59
C HIS A 155 9.12 9.44 7.64
N ARG A 156 10.16 10.14 7.20
CA ARG A 156 11.06 10.88 8.08
C ARG A 156 10.35 12.10 8.72
N LYS A 157 9.61 12.86 7.92
CA LYS A 157 8.87 14.06 8.38
C LYS A 157 7.70 13.73 9.31
N PHE A 158 7.04 12.60 9.07
CA PHE A 158 5.83 12.19 9.76
C PHE A 158 5.94 10.75 10.29
N PRO A 159 6.82 10.47 11.26
CA PRO A 159 7.07 9.09 11.71
C PRO A 159 5.90 8.47 12.50
N LYS A 160 4.98 9.29 13.02
CA LYS A 160 3.83 8.81 13.79
C LYS A 160 2.69 8.36 12.86
N PRO A 161 1.98 7.25 13.15
CA PRO A 161 0.94 6.68 12.29
C PRO A 161 -0.14 7.67 11.84
N GLU A 162 -0.69 8.46 12.75
CA GLU A 162 -1.71 9.47 12.45
C GLU A 162 -1.18 10.57 11.52
N ALA A 163 0.00 11.12 11.83
CA ALA A 163 0.61 12.20 11.03
C ALA A 163 1.00 11.72 9.64
N PHE A 164 1.54 10.50 9.53
CA PHE A 164 1.85 9.88 8.26
C PHE A 164 0.58 9.62 7.43
N SER A 165 -0.47 9.12 8.08
CA SER A 165 -1.75 8.87 7.41
C SER A 165 -2.39 10.15 6.87
N ARG A 166 -2.22 11.30 7.55
CA ARG A 166 -2.64 12.60 7.02
C ARG A 166 -1.92 12.93 5.72
N ALA A 167 -0.59 12.75 5.68
CA ALA A 167 0.19 12.97 4.45
C ALA A 167 -0.20 12.01 3.32
N VAL A 168 -0.53 10.75 3.64
CA VAL A 168 -1.04 9.79 2.65
C VAL A 168 -2.38 10.24 2.07
N VAL A 169 -3.29 10.75 2.92
CA VAL A 169 -4.60 11.26 2.48
C VAL A 169 -4.46 12.55 1.66
N ASP A 170 -3.50 13.42 1.99
CA ASP A 170 -3.18 14.59 1.16
C ASP A 170 -2.78 14.17 -0.27
N VAL A 171 -1.91 13.16 -0.37
CA VAL A 171 -1.48 12.63 -1.69
C VAL A 171 -2.64 12.00 -2.45
N PHE A 172 -3.50 11.25 -1.76
CA PHE A 172 -4.71 10.67 -2.35
C PHE A 172 -5.65 11.74 -2.92
N GLU A 173 -5.84 12.85 -2.21
CA GLU A 173 -6.71 13.97 -2.64
C GLU A 173 -6.24 14.62 -3.93
N ILE A 174 -4.95 14.58 -4.26
CA ILE A 174 -4.40 15.18 -5.49
C ILE A 174 -4.95 14.53 -6.76
N LYS A 175 -5.12 13.22 -6.76
CA LYS A 175 -5.62 12.44 -7.90
C LYS A 175 -6.38 11.20 -7.41
N PRO A 176 -7.62 11.34 -6.93
CA PRO A 176 -8.45 10.20 -6.59
C PRO A 176 -8.62 9.28 -7.82
N PRO A 177 -8.57 7.96 -7.65
CA PRO A 177 -8.80 7.03 -8.76
C PRO A 177 -10.27 7.03 -9.18
N VAL A 178 -10.54 6.80 -10.46
CA VAL A 178 -11.91 6.67 -10.99
C VAL A 178 -12.52 5.30 -10.66
N LEU A 179 -11.67 4.29 -10.46
CA LEU A 179 -12.04 2.94 -10.07
C LEU A 179 -10.90 2.33 -9.25
N SER A 180 -11.24 1.64 -8.19
CA SER A 180 -10.29 0.80 -7.43
C SER A 180 -10.75 -0.65 -7.46
N ILE A 181 -9.83 -1.58 -7.81
CA ILE A 181 -10.07 -3.03 -7.79
C ILE A 181 -8.97 -3.65 -6.93
N MET A 182 -9.31 -4.13 -5.74
CA MET A 182 -8.37 -4.70 -4.79
C MET A 182 -8.18 -6.19 -5.04
N ASP A 183 -6.93 -6.57 -5.26
CA ASP A 183 -6.50 -7.97 -5.30
C ASP A 183 -6.44 -8.53 -3.88
N GLY A 184 -7.44 -9.30 -3.50
CA GLY A 184 -7.56 -10.04 -2.25
C GLY A 184 -7.61 -11.56 -2.49
N VAL A 185 -7.22 -12.06 -3.66
CA VAL A 185 -7.21 -13.53 -3.91
C VAL A 185 -6.25 -14.21 -2.95
N ILE A 186 -5.02 -13.71 -2.89
CA ILE A 186 -4.06 -14.04 -1.83
C ILE A 186 -3.73 -12.74 -1.10
N ALA A 187 -4.29 -12.57 0.08
CA ALA A 187 -4.01 -11.43 0.95
C ALA A 187 -2.69 -11.64 1.73
N MET A 188 -2.24 -10.60 2.42
CA MET A 188 -1.12 -10.69 3.36
C MET A 188 -1.56 -10.18 4.73
N ASP A 189 -1.40 -10.99 5.78
CA ASP A 189 -1.68 -10.63 7.17
C ASP A 189 -0.40 -10.55 8.03
N GLY A 190 -0.50 -10.12 9.28
CA GLY A 190 0.65 -9.96 10.19
C GLY A 190 1.49 -8.72 9.88
N ASN A 191 2.81 -8.84 9.92
CA ASN A 191 3.76 -7.73 9.78
C ASN A 191 4.04 -7.35 8.32
N GLY A 192 2.98 -7.03 7.55
CA GLY A 192 3.11 -6.46 6.20
C GLY A 192 3.78 -5.07 6.18
N PRO A 193 4.03 -4.51 5.00
CA PRO A 193 3.49 -4.88 3.69
C PRO A 193 4.37 -5.82 2.86
N GLY A 194 5.59 -6.17 3.33
CA GLY A 194 6.54 -7.00 2.59
C GLY A 194 6.82 -8.35 3.26
N ASN A 195 6.67 -8.43 4.59
CA ASN A 195 7.12 -9.56 5.43
C ASN A 195 5.96 -10.22 6.21
N GLY A 196 4.72 -10.02 5.76
CA GLY A 196 3.56 -10.66 6.36
C GLY A 196 3.41 -12.12 5.93
N ARG A 197 2.38 -12.77 6.47
CA ARG A 197 2.00 -14.14 6.13
C ARG A 197 0.99 -14.12 4.98
N LEU A 198 1.19 -14.96 3.98
CA LEU A 198 0.22 -15.12 2.89
C LEU A 198 -1.06 -15.77 3.41
N ARG A 199 -2.19 -15.22 3.00
CA ARG A 199 -3.52 -15.67 3.39
C ARG A 199 -4.41 -15.85 2.17
N LYS A 200 -4.88 -17.06 1.91
CA LYS A 200 -5.89 -17.29 0.89
C LYS A 200 -7.21 -16.65 1.35
N ALA A 201 -7.57 -15.51 0.75
CA ALA A 201 -8.80 -14.81 1.06
C ALA A 201 -9.87 -15.04 -0.03
N GLY A 202 -9.46 -15.23 -1.28
CA GLY A 202 -10.37 -15.55 -2.39
C GLY A 202 -11.28 -14.39 -2.82
N LEU A 203 -10.90 -13.14 -2.51
CA LEU A 203 -11.73 -11.95 -2.71
C LEU A 203 -11.19 -11.05 -3.81
N ILE A 204 -12.11 -10.45 -4.56
CA ILE A 204 -11.87 -9.25 -5.36
C ILE A 204 -12.88 -8.20 -4.88
N LEU A 205 -12.38 -7.04 -4.44
CA LEU A 205 -13.22 -5.90 -4.05
C LEU A 205 -13.11 -4.83 -5.13
N ALA A 206 -14.23 -4.25 -5.55
CA ALA A 206 -14.23 -3.17 -6.54
C ALA A 206 -15.16 -2.04 -6.10
N SER A 207 -14.73 -0.78 -6.29
CA SER A 207 -15.53 0.40 -5.99
C SER A 207 -15.04 1.61 -6.78
N ALA A 208 -15.96 2.48 -7.18
CA ALA A 208 -15.66 3.84 -7.65
C ALA A 208 -15.21 4.74 -6.48
N ASP A 209 -15.56 4.41 -5.25
CA ASP A 209 -15.14 5.08 -4.04
C ASP A 209 -14.03 4.27 -3.34
N ALA A 210 -12.80 4.76 -3.42
CA ALA A 210 -11.63 4.12 -2.82
C ALA A 210 -11.68 4.08 -1.28
N VAL A 211 -12.35 5.04 -0.65
CA VAL A 211 -12.51 5.10 0.81
C VAL A 211 -13.50 4.06 1.28
N ALA A 212 -14.63 3.91 0.56
CA ALA A 212 -15.61 2.85 0.82
C ALA A 212 -15.00 1.46 0.63
N LEU A 213 -14.18 1.28 -0.41
CA LEU A 213 -13.44 0.04 -0.62
C LEU A 213 -12.52 -0.28 0.56
N ASP A 214 -11.78 0.70 1.07
CA ASP A 214 -10.89 0.52 2.23
C ASP A 214 -11.68 0.32 3.53
N ALA A 215 -12.88 0.89 3.68
CA ALA A 215 -13.76 0.63 4.80
C ALA A 215 -14.20 -0.85 4.83
N VAL A 216 -14.63 -1.40 3.68
CA VAL A 216 -14.97 -2.82 3.52
C VAL A 216 -13.74 -3.71 3.72
N ALA A 217 -12.57 -3.33 3.17
CA ALA A 217 -11.32 -4.05 3.39
C ALA A 217 -10.94 -4.11 4.89
N GLY A 218 -11.23 -3.05 5.66
CA GLY A 218 -11.11 -3.06 7.11
C GLY A 218 -11.96 -4.14 7.75
N VAL A 219 -13.22 -4.29 7.34
CA VAL A 219 -14.13 -5.34 7.83
C VAL A 219 -13.59 -6.74 7.47
N VAL A 220 -13.06 -6.93 6.26
CA VAL A 220 -12.38 -8.19 5.87
C VAL A 220 -11.27 -8.57 6.85
N MET A 221 -10.54 -7.56 7.38
CA MET A 221 -9.47 -7.75 8.35
C MET A 221 -9.96 -7.84 9.81
N GLY A 222 -11.27 -7.77 10.05
CA GLY A 222 -11.85 -7.75 11.41
C GLY A 222 -11.71 -6.40 12.13
N LEU A 223 -11.60 -5.29 11.39
CA LEU A 223 -11.47 -3.93 11.90
C LEU A 223 -12.72 -3.10 11.58
N ALA A 224 -13.07 -2.19 12.49
CA ALA A 224 -13.97 -1.10 12.16
C ALA A 224 -13.22 -0.02 11.31
N PRO A 225 -13.92 0.67 10.38
CA PRO A 225 -13.28 1.65 9.49
C PRO A 225 -12.53 2.77 10.23
N ASN A 226 -13.00 3.18 11.40
CA ASN A 226 -12.39 4.21 12.21
C ASN A 226 -11.03 3.80 12.83
N GLN A 227 -10.72 2.51 12.86
CA GLN A 227 -9.43 1.99 13.33
C GLN A 227 -8.33 2.09 12.27
N VAL A 228 -8.69 2.26 10.99
CA VAL A 228 -7.75 2.50 9.90
C VAL A 228 -7.61 4.01 9.70
N HIS A 229 -6.49 4.59 10.09
CA HIS A 229 -6.28 6.04 10.08
C HIS A 229 -6.51 6.67 8.70
N THR A 230 -6.04 6.05 7.62
CA THR A 230 -6.21 6.58 6.26
C THR A 230 -7.69 6.62 5.85
N THR A 231 -8.46 5.56 6.12
CA THR A 231 -9.90 5.48 5.81
C THR A 231 -10.67 6.52 6.62
N ARG A 232 -10.44 6.58 7.94
CA ARG A 232 -11.09 7.54 8.84
C ARG A 232 -10.80 9.00 8.45
N LEU A 233 -9.55 9.32 8.15
CA LEU A 233 -9.15 10.69 7.78
C LEU A 233 -9.70 11.10 6.41
N ALA A 234 -9.67 10.19 5.42
CA ALA A 234 -10.23 10.44 4.10
C ALA A 234 -11.76 10.65 4.18
N GLY A 235 -12.48 9.82 4.96
CA GLY A 235 -13.90 9.99 5.20
C GLY A 235 -14.24 11.31 5.90
N LYS A 236 -13.48 11.71 6.94
CA LYS A 236 -13.65 13.01 7.63
C LYS A 236 -13.43 14.22 6.70
N ARG A 237 -12.60 14.07 5.66
CA ARG A 237 -12.36 15.12 4.66
C ARG A 237 -13.36 15.10 3.49
N GLY A 238 -14.34 14.19 3.50
CA GLY A 238 -15.33 14.07 2.43
C GLY A 238 -14.75 13.54 1.10
N LEU A 239 -13.60 12.85 1.13
CA LEU A 239 -12.94 12.28 -0.05
C LEU A 239 -13.54 10.94 -0.49
N GLY A 240 -14.50 10.42 0.24
CA GLY A 240 -15.25 9.20 0.02
C GLY A 240 -15.98 8.77 1.29
N ASN A 241 -16.71 7.67 1.21
CA ASN A 241 -17.57 7.21 2.28
C ASN A 241 -16.88 6.15 3.17
N ALA A 242 -16.62 6.50 4.44
CA ALA A 242 -16.07 5.56 5.42
C ALA A 242 -17.14 4.96 6.36
N ASP A 243 -18.40 5.34 6.21
CA ASP A 243 -19.51 4.90 7.03
C ASP A 243 -20.17 3.64 6.41
N LEU A 244 -20.10 2.52 7.11
CA LEU A 244 -20.58 1.23 6.62
C LEU A 244 -22.11 1.24 6.39
N ASP A 245 -22.87 1.98 7.18
CA ASP A 245 -24.33 2.08 7.04
C ASP A 245 -24.74 2.78 5.73
N ARG A 246 -23.81 3.48 5.10
CA ARG A 246 -23.99 4.19 3.82
C ARG A 246 -23.32 3.50 2.65
N ILE A 247 -22.74 2.31 2.85
CA ILE A 247 -22.10 1.50 1.81
C ILE A 247 -23.04 0.38 1.40
N GLU A 248 -23.49 0.41 0.14
CA GLU A 248 -24.18 -0.72 -0.46
C GLU A 248 -23.16 -1.78 -0.87
N LEU A 249 -23.20 -2.93 -0.20
CA LEU A 249 -22.39 -4.09 -0.54
C LEU A 249 -23.15 -5.00 -1.50
N ARG A 250 -22.50 -5.42 -2.58
CA ARG A 250 -23.07 -6.34 -3.56
C ARG A 250 -22.19 -7.56 -3.75
N GLY A 251 -22.79 -8.70 -4.05
CA GLY A 251 -22.09 -9.94 -4.38
C GLY A 251 -21.79 -10.85 -3.18
N MET A 252 -21.67 -10.31 -1.98
CA MET A 252 -21.41 -11.07 -0.74
C MET A 252 -22.15 -10.42 0.43
N ALA A 253 -22.63 -11.20 1.38
CA ALA A 253 -23.28 -10.67 2.59
C ALA A 253 -22.25 -10.13 3.58
N TRP A 254 -22.62 -9.16 4.43
CA TRP A 254 -21.72 -8.54 5.41
C TRP A 254 -21.14 -9.55 6.40
N GLU A 255 -21.90 -10.57 6.75
CA GLU A 255 -21.53 -11.62 7.70
C GLU A 255 -20.46 -12.57 7.14
N GLU A 256 -20.35 -12.66 5.82
CA GLU A 256 -19.42 -13.54 5.11
C GLU A 256 -18.05 -12.89 4.86
N ILE A 257 -17.98 -11.54 4.94
CA ILE A 257 -16.78 -10.78 4.58
C ILE A 257 -15.62 -10.98 5.57
N PRO A 258 -15.82 -10.98 6.92
CA PRO A 258 -14.71 -11.04 7.85
C PRO A 258 -13.95 -12.36 7.73
N ILE A 259 -12.64 -12.27 7.49
CA ILE A 259 -11.78 -13.44 7.50
C ILE A 259 -11.43 -13.77 8.96
N ARG A 260 -11.85 -14.95 9.41
CA ARG A 260 -11.50 -15.43 10.75
C ARG A 260 -9.98 -15.52 10.90
N ASP A 261 -9.47 -15.16 12.07
CA ASP A 261 -8.04 -15.23 12.42
C ASP A 261 -7.12 -14.40 11.51
N PHE A 262 -7.63 -13.30 10.93
CA PHE A 262 -6.80 -12.34 10.20
C PHE A 262 -5.88 -11.63 11.19
N ARG A 263 -4.57 -11.83 11.05
CA ARG A 263 -3.58 -11.26 11.97
C ARG A 263 -3.27 -9.81 11.59
N LEU A 264 -3.46 -8.91 12.55
CA LEU A 264 -3.05 -7.52 12.40
C LEU A 264 -1.55 -7.37 12.62
N PRO A 265 -0.93 -6.25 12.16
CA PRO A 265 0.47 -6.00 12.45
C PRO A 265 0.70 -5.84 13.95
N ASP A 266 1.84 -6.27 14.44
CA ASP A 266 2.22 -6.13 15.87
C ASP A 266 2.13 -4.67 16.32
N SER A 267 2.56 -3.73 15.46
CA SER A 267 2.50 -2.28 15.71
C SER A 267 1.09 -1.77 16.02
N ASN A 268 0.03 -2.49 15.63
CA ASN A 268 -1.36 -2.13 15.96
C ASN A 268 -1.65 -2.12 17.47
N VAL A 269 -0.89 -2.83 18.27
CA VAL A 269 -1.02 -2.81 19.73
C VAL A 269 -0.75 -1.42 20.31
N VAL A 270 0.24 -0.72 19.77
CA VAL A 270 0.56 0.65 20.17
C VAL A 270 -0.62 1.61 19.88
N ASN A 271 -1.35 1.37 18.79
CA ASN A 271 -2.52 2.16 18.41
C ASN A 271 -3.75 1.93 19.31
N ARG A 272 -3.76 0.84 20.11
CA ARG A 272 -4.83 0.54 21.07
C ARG A 272 -4.65 1.25 22.42
N VAL A 273 -3.48 1.84 22.64
CA VAL A 273 -3.23 2.60 23.88
C VAL A 273 -3.87 3.99 23.74
N PRO A 274 -4.79 4.38 24.66
CA PRO A 274 -5.42 5.70 24.63
C PRO A 274 -4.38 6.83 24.63
N GLU A 275 -4.59 7.89 23.84
CA GLU A 275 -3.63 9.00 23.69
C GLU A 275 -3.19 9.63 25.00
N GLY A 276 -4.10 9.74 26.00
CA GLY A 276 -3.77 10.28 27.32
C GLY A 276 -2.79 9.42 28.13
N LEU A 277 -2.80 8.10 27.90
CA LEU A 277 -1.90 7.13 28.56
C LEU A 277 -0.67 6.81 27.72
N SER A 278 -0.68 7.16 26.43
CA SER A 278 0.37 6.77 25.47
C SER A 278 1.74 7.35 25.85
N ARG A 279 1.80 8.56 26.43
CA ARG A 279 3.06 9.17 26.87
C ARG A 279 3.69 8.46 28.08
N LEU A 280 2.84 8.04 29.05
CA LEU A 280 3.30 7.29 30.23
C LEU A 280 3.65 5.84 29.91
N LEU A 281 2.93 5.20 28.98
CA LEU A 281 3.12 3.81 28.61
C LEU A 281 4.08 3.60 27.43
N ALA A 282 4.49 4.66 26.73
CA ALA A 282 5.38 4.57 25.58
C ALA A 282 6.75 3.92 25.89
N THR A 283 7.22 4.05 27.12
CA THR A 283 8.44 3.38 27.60
C THR A 283 8.22 1.91 27.93
N LEU A 284 6.97 1.53 28.21
CA LEU A 284 6.59 0.17 28.64
C LEU A 284 6.04 -0.68 27.49
N VAL A 285 5.37 -0.05 26.51
CA VAL A 285 4.77 -0.72 25.34
C VAL A 285 5.41 -0.17 24.08
N TRP A 286 6.37 -0.89 23.53
CA TRP A 286 7.07 -0.53 22.31
C TRP A 286 7.27 -1.72 21.38
N ILE A 287 7.34 -1.43 20.08
CA ILE A 287 7.63 -2.38 19.01
C ILE A 287 8.62 -1.72 18.06
N GLN A 288 9.78 -2.34 17.90
CA GLN A 288 10.88 -1.81 17.11
C GLN A 288 11.38 -2.83 16.08
N PRO A 289 11.81 -2.40 14.89
CA PRO A 289 12.43 -3.30 13.94
C PRO A 289 13.82 -3.73 14.45
N ARG A 290 14.14 -5.02 14.29
CA ARG A 290 15.45 -5.61 14.54
C ARG A 290 15.85 -6.47 13.34
N ILE A 291 17.12 -6.50 13.01
CA ILE A 291 17.66 -7.39 11.97
C ILE A 291 17.97 -8.76 12.61
N ASP A 292 17.42 -9.82 12.03
CA ASP A 292 17.83 -11.18 12.36
C ASP A 292 19.08 -11.53 11.53
N ALA A 293 20.19 -11.73 12.23
CA ALA A 293 21.48 -11.98 11.59
C ALA A 293 21.51 -13.31 10.80
N ASN A 294 20.71 -14.31 11.24
CA ASN A 294 20.66 -15.61 10.58
C ASN A 294 19.97 -15.55 9.21
N SER A 295 19.01 -14.63 9.06
CA SER A 295 18.25 -14.46 7.83
C SER A 295 18.82 -13.35 6.93
N CYS A 296 19.80 -12.56 7.44
CA CYS A 296 20.32 -11.39 6.75
C CYS A 296 21.36 -11.78 5.68
N THR A 297 21.04 -11.59 4.41
CA THR A 297 21.96 -11.81 3.27
C THR A 297 22.91 -10.65 3.01
N ARG A 298 22.88 -9.60 3.83
CA ARG A 298 23.75 -8.41 3.70
C ARG A 298 23.59 -7.66 2.37
N CYS A 299 22.42 -7.70 1.76
CA CYS A 299 22.15 -7.06 0.46
C CYS A 299 22.16 -5.52 0.47
N GLY A 300 22.17 -4.87 1.64
CA GLY A 300 22.28 -3.42 1.81
C GLY A 300 20.98 -2.63 1.57
N LYS A 301 19.90 -3.23 1.05
CA LYS A 301 18.64 -2.51 0.72
C LYS A 301 18.06 -1.74 1.90
N CYS A 302 18.11 -2.29 3.12
CA CYS A 302 17.61 -1.63 4.34
C CYS A 302 18.44 -0.40 4.72
N VAL A 303 19.76 -0.41 4.50
CA VAL A 303 20.66 0.73 4.73
C VAL A 303 20.27 1.87 3.77
N GLU A 304 20.10 1.56 2.49
CA GLU A 304 19.74 2.54 1.46
C GLU A 304 18.34 3.14 1.69
N ALA A 305 17.38 2.31 2.16
CA ALA A 305 15.99 2.72 2.38
C ALA A 305 15.78 3.50 3.70
N CYS A 306 16.75 3.52 4.60
CA CYS A 306 16.60 4.19 5.90
C CYS A 306 16.60 5.71 5.76
N PRO A 307 15.48 6.42 6.02
CA PRO A 307 15.38 7.86 5.82
C PRO A 307 16.20 8.69 6.83
N VAL A 308 16.58 8.10 7.96
CA VAL A 308 17.41 8.72 9.01
C VAL A 308 18.81 8.13 9.07
N LYS A 309 19.13 7.16 8.18
CA LYS A 309 20.46 6.53 8.05
C LYS A 309 20.97 5.86 9.33
N CYS A 310 20.07 5.38 10.19
CA CYS A 310 20.39 4.69 11.44
C CYS A 310 20.74 3.19 11.28
N ILE A 311 20.94 2.72 10.04
CA ILE A 311 21.29 1.32 9.76
C ILE A 311 22.69 1.24 9.18
N SER A 312 23.55 0.47 9.82
CA SER A 312 24.92 0.20 9.38
C SER A 312 25.14 -1.26 9.02
N MET A 313 26.15 -1.55 8.18
CA MET A 313 26.52 -2.91 7.81
C MET A 313 27.70 -3.37 8.64
N THR A 314 27.55 -4.52 9.31
CA THR A 314 28.64 -5.20 10.01
C THR A 314 29.22 -6.35 9.17
N ARG A 315 30.15 -7.12 9.75
CA ARG A 315 30.69 -8.32 9.10
C ARG A 315 29.68 -9.44 8.96
N THR A 316 28.65 -9.51 9.81
CA THR A 316 27.68 -10.61 9.85
C THR A 316 26.30 -10.21 9.35
N SER A 317 25.83 -8.99 9.63
CA SER A 317 24.48 -8.54 9.29
C SER A 317 24.40 -7.01 9.21
N ALA A 318 23.26 -6.47 8.79
CA ALA A 318 22.92 -5.08 9.06
C ALA A 318 22.53 -4.92 10.54
N VAL A 319 22.74 -3.74 11.12
CA VAL A 319 22.39 -3.40 12.52
C VAL A 319 21.67 -2.06 12.54
N ILE A 320 20.59 -1.98 13.32
CA ILE A 320 19.80 -0.75 13.50
C ILE A 320 20.25 -0.09 14.80
N ASP A 321 20.62 1.18 14.72
CA ASP A 321 20.77 2.02 15.90
C ASP A 321 19.36 2.35 16.44
N LYS A 322 19.06 1.85 17.64
CA LYS A 322 17.73 1.95 18.25
C LYS A 322 17.41 3.36 18.74
N ASP A 323 18.41 4.14 19.09
CA ASP A 323 18.26 5.49 19.63
C ASP A 323 17.94 6.49 18.50
N GLU A 324 18.48 6.27 17.31
CA GLU A 324 18.21 7.07 16.12
C GLU A 324 16.99 6.57 15.31
N CYS A 325 16.47 5.38 15.63
CA CYS A 325 15.42 4.75 14.84
C CYS A 325 14.04 5.38 15.07
N ILE A 326 13.45 5.98 14.03
CA ILE A 326 12.11 6.58 14.05
C ILE A 326 10.96 5.60 13.87
N GLN A 327 11.22 4.30 13.84
CA GLN A 327 10.22 3.21 13.72
C GLN A 327 9.28 3.36 12.51
N CYS A 328 9.80 3.85 11.38
CA CYS A 328 9.03 4.01 10.14
C CYS A 328 8.83 2.70 9.36
N TYR A 329 9.55 1.65 9.71
CA TYR A 329 9.52 0.30 9.11
C TYR A 329 9.92 0.21 7.63
N CYS A 330 10.44 1.26 7.00
CA CYS A 330 10.91 1.21 5.60
C CYS A 330 11.92 0.08 5.35
N CYS A 331 12.78 -0.23 6.33
CA CYS A 331 13.72 -1.36 6.25
C CYS A 331 13.02 -2.71 6.11
N SER A 332 11.85 -2.89 6.76
CA SER A 332 11.06 -4.11 6.65
C SER A 332 10.38 -4.23 5.27
N GLU A 333 9.96 -3.11 4.68
CA GLU A 333 9.29 -3.11 3.38
C GLU A 333 10.20 -3.57 2.25
N VAL A 334 11.49 -3.22 2.31
CA VAL A 334 12.45 -3.48 1.23
C VAL A 334 13.27 -4.76 1.43
N CYS A 335 13.20 -5.40 2.60
CA CYS A 335 14.02 -6.58 2.89
C CYS A 335 13.54 -7.80 2.09
N PRO A 336 14.33 -8.34 1.14
CA PRO A 336 13.91 -9.47 0.31
C PRO A 336 13.82 -10.79 1.09
N ASP A 337 14.61 -10.92 2.16
CA ASP A 337 14.81 -12.17 2.88
C ASP A 337 14.01 -12.23 4.19
N ASN A 338 13.10 -11.27 4.42
CA ASN A 338 12.31 -11.15 5.64
C ASN A 338 13.16 -11.07 6.94
N ALA A 339 14.42 -10.63 6.83
CA ALA A 339 15.35 -10.55 7.95
C ALA A 339 15.01 -9.43 8.97
N VAL A 340 14.07 -8.51 8.63
CA VAL A 340 13.63 -7.48 9.58
C VAL A 340 12.44 -8.02 10.37
N VAL A 341 12.69 -8.32 11.64
CA VAL A 341 11.69 -8.83 12.59
C VAL A 341 11.27 -7.74 13.57
N MET A 342 10.09 -7.89 14.20
CA MET A 342 9.59 -6.94 15.19
C MET A 342 10.01 -7.38 16.60
N ASP A 343 10.89 -6.59 17.21
CA ASP A 343 11.22 -6.72 18.63
C ASP A 343 10.13 -6.07 19.48
N ARG A 344 9.77 -6.65 20.60
CA ARG A 344 8.58 -6.28 21.40
C ARG A 344 8.94 -6.19 22.87
N SER A 345 8.44 -5.17 23.55
CA SER A 345 8.50 -5.11 25.00
C SER A 345 7.70 -6.26 25.65
N LEU A 346 7.98 -6.53 26.90
CA LEU A 346 7.28 -7.59 27.63
C LEU A 346 5.76 -7.37 27.63
N LEU A 347 5.32 -6.14 27.90
CA LEU A 347 3.90 -5.79 27.89
C LEU A 347 3.29 -5.90 26.49
N ALA A 348 4.01 -5.47 25.44
CA ALA A 348 3.54 -5.63 24.08
C ALA A 348 3.33 -7.11 23.71
N ARG A 349 4.22 -8.02 24.16
CA ARG A 349 4.06 -9.47 23.96
C ARG A 349 2.79 -10.03 24.62
N MET A 350 2.42 -9.50 25.79
CA MET A 350 1.21 -9.93 26.49
C MET A 350 -0.09 -9.42 25.82
N MET A 351 -0.02 -8.28 25.13
CA MET A 351 -1.17 -7.68 24.43
C MET A 351 -1.39 -8.24 23.02
N ILE A 352 -0.37 -8.87 22.43
CA ILE A 352 -0.44 -9.52 21.11
C ILE A 352 -0.80 -10.99 21.35
N ARG A 353 -2.10 -11.28 21.37
CA ARG A 353 -2.62 -12.66 21.38
C ARG A 353 -3.35 -12.98 20.10
#